data_69a46d9117aba542265628d6ee69b702
#
_entry.id   69a46d9117aba542265628d6ee69b702
#
_cell.length_a   1.000
_cell.length_b   1.000
_cell.length_c   1.000
_cell.angle_alpha   90.00
_cell.angle_beta   90.00
_cell.angle_gamma   90.00
#
_symmetry.space_group_name_H-M   'P 1'
#
loop_
_entity.id
_entity.type
_entity.pdbx_description
1 polymer ?
#
loop_
_entity_poly.entity_id
_entity_poly.type
_entity_poly.pdbx_seq_one_letter_code
_entity_poly.pdbx_strand_id
1 'polypeptide(L)'
;MPAAMFGATAPTLPHRGSRWRLRDWRLRTKLTAVLLLPLLLAGVLGALRVTDLVRKANASAALARQVGFAQQLGIVVHDLQAERYQVAAMQASARLADRAVLQTQLARVDSAVKLLRAADTAAETFPVAARAEWRPVHRAAMSRLSGLAALRRAVLPPAAAPGVASARTAVSAYSALIAMLLDLERQALGGAPEELDRKADAAQALAAAEEQASREHVILQTGIFADGLSPEQQAALRAADARLDAAADDFTQATSPGQRQLYFGAGAVLDRKRLLDAALDRAVRAAPLETVPGDWNSAAAGTVETIWQGQTALLGELRTATAVRGGQALREAYWCGGMVVLLLLLAVWLCIVVLRSLLQPLRALRTAAFEVADRRLPEAIEQLRSADGSPGETTVDPVPVHSREEVGQVARAFDTVHVQAVRLAAEQAQLRSSLNDVFLTLSRRNRGLLQRQRQLIDEARRDVVDAELADRLHQLDQLTTRMCRYSDNLLAVAGGTQHRGSEGSAEGQ
;
A
#
# COMPACT_ATOMS: atom_id res chain seq x y z
N MET A 1 -38.18 13.12 -66.26
CA MET A 1 -38.88 11.83 -66.18
C MET A 1 -37.88 10.70 -66.03
N PRO A 2 -38.21 9.65 -65.31
CA PRO A 2 -38.77 9.61 -63.95
C PRO A 2 -37.83 8.92 -62.93
N ALA A 3 -38.16 9.09 -61.68
CA ALA A 3 -37.62 8.50 -60.49
C ALA A 3 -37.74 6.97 -60.46
N ALA A 4 -36.78 6.31 -59.80
CA ALA A 4 -36.97 4.99 -59.22
C ALA A 4 -36.51 5.02 -57.78
N MET A 5 -37.48 5.01 -56.86
CA MET A 5 -37.34 4.72 -55.43
C MET A 5 -36.78 3.30 -55.24
N PHE A 6 -35.72 3.18 -54.47
CA PHE A 6 -35.40 1.94 -53.74
C PHE A 6 -35.33 2.25 -52.27
N GLY A 7 -36.39 1.89 -51.56
CA GLY A 7 -36.41 1.89 -50.09
C GLY A 7 -35.52 0.76 -49.58
N ALA A 8 -34.42 1.14 -48.94
CA ALA A 8 -33.59 0.24 -48.17
C ALA A 8 -34.09 0.25 -46.72
N THR A 9 -34.79 -0.82 -46.33
CA THR A 9 -35.11 -1.15 -44.94
C THR A 9 -33.80 -1.43 -44.19
N ALA A 10 -33.41 -0.53 -43.28
CA ALA A 10 -32.28 -0.75 -42.37
C ALA A 10 -32.61 -1.92 -41.42
N PRO A 11 -31.67 -2.88 -41.23
CA PRO A 11 -31.86 -3.92 -40.24
C PRO A 11 -31.79 -3.31 -38.83
N THR A 12 -32.87 -3.50 -38.07
CA THR A 12 -32.91 -3.19 -36.65
C THR A 12 -31.96 -4.11 -35.92
N LEU A 13 -30.80 -3.55 -35.45
CA LEU A 13 -29.88 -4.22 -34.57
C LEU A 13 -30.58 -4.52 -33.24
N PRO A 14 -30.46 -5.75 -32.71
CA PRO A 14 -31.01 -6.07 -31.39
C PRO A 14 -30.29 -5.26 -30.35
N HIS A 15 -31.03 -4.44 -29.60
CA HIS A 15 -30.55 -3.78 -28.42
C HIS A 15 -30.02 -4.82 -27.44
N ARG A 16 -28.69 -5.03 -27.39
CA ARG A 16 -28.02 -5.70 -26.30
C ARG A 16 -28.29 -4.89 -25.02
N GLY A 17 -29.33 -5.28 -24.29
CA GLY A 17 -29.63 -4.73 -22.99
C GLY A 17 -28.39 -4.80 -22.12
N SER A 18 -27.87 -3.65 -21.79
CA SER A 18 -26.73 -3.48 -20.89
C SER A 18 -27.02 -4.23 -19.58
N ARG A 19 -26.28 -5.32 -19.33
CA ARG A 19 -26.30 -6.11 -18.09
C ARG A 19 -25.86 -5.30 -16.85
N TRP A 20 -25.61 -4.00 -17.00
CA TRP A 20 -25.14 -3.04 -15.98
C TRP A 20 -26.25 -2.21 -15.32
N ARG A 21 -27.53 -2.61 -15.48
CA ARG A 21 -28.59 -1.95 -14.73
C ARG A 21 -28.50 -2.38 -13.26
N LEU A 22 -27.94 -1.52 -12.41
CA LEU A 22 -27.87 -1.68 -10.94
C LEU A 22 -29.21 -2.10 -10.31
N ARG A 23 -30.33 -1.81 -10.98
CA ARG A 23 -31.68 -2.15 -10.53
C ARG A 23 -31.96 -3.65 -10.50
N ASP A 24 -31.32 -4.43 -11.41
CA ASP A 24 -31.57 -5.86 -11.57
C ASP A 24 -30.58 -6.76 -10.81
N TRP A 25 -29.64 -6.14 -10.10
CA TRP A 25 -28.69 -6.87 -9.27
C TRP A 25 -29.38 -7.45 -8.03
N ARG A 26 -29.04 -8.68 -7.68
CA ARG A 26 -29.49 -9.31 -6.43
C ARG A 26 -29.04 -8.47 -5.24
N LEU A 27 -29.88 -8.36 -4.21
CA LEU A 27 -29.60 -7.54 -3.02
C LEU A 27 -28.21 -7.79 -2.43
N ARG A 28 -27.78 -9.07 -2.44
CA ARG A 28 -26.41 -9.46 -2.03
C ARG A 28 -25.33 -8.75 -2.82
N THR A 29 -25.45 -8.72 -4.16
CA THR A 29 -24.45 -8.09 -5.03
C THR A 29 -24.40 -6.59 -4.87
N LYS A 30 -25.55 -5.95 -4.61
CA LYS A 30 -25.61 -4.50 -4.31
C LYS A 30 -24.92 -4.19 -3.00
N LEU A 31 -25.24 -4.91 -1.92
CA LEU A 31 -24.65 -4.71 -0.60
C LEU A 31 -23.14 -5.01 -0.61
N THR A 32 -22.71 -6.11 -1.25
CA THR A 32 -21.29 -6.42 -1.36
C THR A 32 -20.55 -5.38 -2.19
N ALA A 33 -21.10 -4.87 -3.29
CA ALA A 33 -20.45 -3.84 -4.11
C ALA A 33 -20.29 -2.52 -3.35
N VAL A 34 -21.31 -2.06 -2.61
CA VAL A 34 -21.26 -0.84 -1.82
C VAL A 34 -20.25 -0.93 -0.68
N LEU A 35 -20.10 -2.09 -0.05
CA LEU A 35 -19.14 -2.30 1.04
C LEU A 35 -17.72 -2.57 0.51
N LEU A 36 -17.59 -3.26 -0.62
CA LEU A 36 -16.30 -3.69 -1.17
C LEU A 36 -15.56 -2.56 -1.88
N LEU A 37 -16.28 -1.60 -2.48
CA LEU A 37 -15.66 -0.49 -3.22
C LEU A 37 -14.82 0.44 -2.33
N PRO A 38 -15.32 0.96 -1.18
CA PRO A 38 -14.51 1.74 -0.25
C PRO A 38 -13.35 0.95 0.33
N LEU A 39 -13.55 -0.35 0.56
CA LEU A 39 -12.53 -1.24 1.11
C LEU A 39 -11.38 -1.44 0.13
N LEU A 40 -11.67 -1.65 -1.16
CA LEU A 40 -10.68 -1.71 -2.23
C LEU A 40 -9.92 -0.39 -2.34
N LEU A 41 -10.63 0.74 -2.30
CA LEU A 41 -10.00 2.06 -2.36
C LEU A 41 -9.05 2.28 -1.18
N ALA A 42 -9.48 1.97 0.04
CA ALA A 42 -8.64 2.04 1.24
C ALA A 42 -7.42 1.11 1.15
N GLY A 43 -7.59 -0.12 0.63
CA GLY A 43 -6.51 -1.06 0.38
C GLY A 43 -5.49 -0.54 -0.64
N VAL A 44 -5.95 0.03 -1.74
CA VAL A 44 -5.07 0.63 -2.77
C VAL A 44 -4.30 1.83 -2.20
N LEU A 45 -4.98 2.75 -1.50
CA LEU A 45 -4.31 3.90 -0.88
C LEU A 45 -3.30 3.47 0.19
N GLY A 46 -3.63 2.46 0.99
CA GLY A 46 -2.71 1.88 1.97
C GLY A 46 -1.49 1.24 1.31
N ALA A 47 -1.69 0.47 0.25
CA ALA A 47 -0.59 -0.15 -0.51
C ALA A 47 0.32 0.91 -1.15
N LEU A 48 -0.25 1.98 -1.73
CA LEU A 48 0.52 3.11 -2.27
C LEU A 48 1.35 3.80 -1.19
N ARG A 49 0.78 4.00 0.01
CA ARG A 49 1.51 4.60 1.14
C ARG A 49 2.66 3.73 1.61
N VAL A 50 2.43 2.42 1.76
CA VAL A 50 3.49 1.46 2.15
C VAL A 50 4.60 1.41 1.10
N THR A 51 4.26 1.37 -0.19
CA THR A 51 5.27 1.38 -1.27
C THR A 51 6.09 2.66 -1.29
N ASP A 52 5.50 3.83 -1.00
CA ASP A 52 6.22 5.10 -0.86
C ASP A 52 7.22 5.07 0.31
N LEU A 53 6.79 4.59 1.48
CA LEU A 53 7.66 4.45 2.65
C LEU A 53 8.83 3.48 2.41
N VAL A 54 8.56 2.34 1.75
CA VAL A 54 9.62 1.38 1.39
C VAL A 54 10.60 1.99 0.37
N ARG A 55 10.11 2.76 -0.61
CA ARG A 55 10.99 3.49 -1.54
C ARG A 55 11.88 4.49 -0.81
N LYS A 56 11.33 5.27 0.13
CA LYS A 56 12.10 6.21 0.96
C LYS A 56 13.15 5.50 1.82
N ALA A 57 12.80 4.36 2.40
CA ALA A 57 13.75 3.55 3.18
C ALA A 57 14.91 3.04 2.30
N ASN A 58 14.59 2.50 1.12
CA ASN A 58 15.59 2.02 0.17
C ASN A 58 16.50 3.14 -0.35
N ALA A 59 15.93 4.32 -0.63
CA ALA A 59 16.69 5.50 -1.04
C ALA A 59 17.65 5.96 0.07
N SER A 60 17.18 6.00 1.33
CA SER A 60 18.03 6.34 2.49
C SER A 60 19.15 5.31 2.70
N ALA A 61 18.87 4.02 2.55
CA ALA A 61 19.87 2.96 2.65
C ALA A 61 20.92 3.05 1.50
N ALA A 62 20.48 3.39 0.29
CA ALA A 62 21.37 3.62 -0.84
C ALA A 62 22.28 4.84 -0.60
N LEU A 63 21.71 5.93 -0.07
CA LEU A 63 22.47 7.13 0.32
C LEU A 63 23.48 6.82 1.43
N ALA A 64 23.11 6.03 2.45
CA ALA A 64 24.03 5.62 3.49
C ALA A 64 25.24 4.81 2.94
N ARG A 65 25.02 3.96 1.93
CA ARG A 65 26.11 3.26 1.22
C ARG A 65 26.99 4.21 0.42
N GLN A 66 26.38 5.19 -0.24
CA GLN A 66 27.09 6.23 -1.00
C GLN A 66 27.95 7.10 -0.09
N VAL A 67 27.46 7.50 1.07
CA VAL A 67 28.25 8.22 2.10
C VAL A 67 29.36 7.32 2.65
N GLY A 68 29.09 6.03 2.85
CA GLY A 68 30.14 5.06 3.24
C GLY A 68 31.25 4.93 2.20
N PHE A 69 30.90 4.99 0.92
CA PHE A 69 31.88 5.01 -0.18
C PHE A 69 32.70 6.32 -0.16
N ALA A 70 32.07 7.47 0.03
CA ALA A 70 32.77 8.77 0.19
C ALA A 70 33.74 8.75 1.39
N GLN A 71 33.33 8.14 2.50
CA GLN A 71 34.19 7.96 3.66
C GLN A 71 35.42 7.12 3.36
N GLN A 72 35.28 6.03 2.57
CA GLN A 72 36.43 5.22 2.13
C GLN A 72 37.33 5.97 1.14
N LEU A 73 36.74 6.84 0.28
CA LEU A 73 37.52 7.73 -0.57
C LEU A 73 38.36 8.70 0.24
N GLY A 74 37.77 9.35 1.26
CA GLY A 74 38.50 10.24 2.16
C GLY A 74 39.68 9.56 2.85
N ILE A 75 39.49 8.31 3.33
CA ILE A 75 40.59 7.51 3.91
C ILE A 75 41.72 7.29 2.89
N VAL A 76 41.40 6.92 1.66
CA VAL A 76 42.40 6.73 0.60
C VAL A 76 43.11 8.04 0.27
N VAL A 77 42.39 9.16 0.22
CA VAL A 77 42.99 10.48 -0.04
C VAL A 77 43.95 10.87 1.08
N HIS A 78 43.52 10.75 2.34
CA HIS A 78 44.35 11.04 3.51
C HIS A 78 45.66 10.21 3.50
N ASP A 79 45.53 8.90 3.31
CA ASP A 79 46.71 8.01 3.24
C ASP A 79 47.63 8.30 2.03
N LEU A 80 47.07 8.70 0.88
CA LEU A 80 47.84 9.12 -0.29
C LEU A 80 48.56 10.48 -0.07
N GLN A 81 47.97 11.38 0.67
CA GLN A 81 48.60 12.65 1.06
C GLN A 81 49.79 12.39 1.96
N ALA A 82 49.66 11.50 2.94
CA ALA A 82 50.80 11.06 3.78
C ALA A 82 51.87 10.34 2.96
N GLU A 83 51.49 9.45 2.01
CA GLU A 83 52.43 8.81 1.11
C GLU A 83 53.16 9.83 0.23
N ARG A 84 52.46 10.80 -0.37
CA ARG A 84 53.00 11.94 -1.14
C ARG A 84 54.08 12.68 -0.34
N TYR A 85 53.76 13.01 0.92
CA TYR A 85 54.73 13.69 1.81
C TYR A 85 55.97 12.84 2.03
N GLN A 86 55.84 11.59 2.44
CA GLN A 86 56.97 10.72 2.75
C GLN A 86 57.85 10.45 1.53
N VAL A 87 57.29 10.23 0.34
CA VAL A 87 58.03 10.07 -0.91
C VAL A 87 58.85 11.35 -1.22
N ALA A 88 58.18 12.50 -1.12
CA ALA A 88 58.82 13.77 -1.42
C ALA A 88 59.95 14.12 -0.39
N ALA A 89 59.71 13.90 0.91
CA ALA A 89 60.68 14.11 1.96
C ALA A 89 61.93 13.16 1.81
N MET A 90 61.67 11.89 1.52
CA MET A 90 62.74 10.92 1.27
C MET A 90 63.62 11.32 0.06
N GLN A 91 63.00 11.75 -1.05
CA GLN A 91 63.72 12.18 -2.24
C GLN A 91 64.49 13.50 -2.02
N ALA A 92 63.87 14.49 -1.35
CA ALA A 92 64.50 15.80 -1.07
C ALA A 92 65.66 15.69 -0.10
N SER A 93 65.56 14.88 0.96
CA SER A 93 66.57 14.74 2.02
C SER A 93 67.69 13.73 1.63
N ALA A 94 67.50 12.94 0.60
CA ALA A 94 68.36 11.80 0.22
C ALA A 94 68.61 10.78 1.36
N ARG A 95 67.77 10.76 2.41
CA ARG A 95 67.91 9.87 3.58
C ARG A 95 67.26 8.53 3.34
N LEU A 96 68.05 7.45 3.37
CA LEU A 96 67.54 6.08 3.20
C LEU A 96 66.91 5.51 4.49
N ALA A 97 67.10 6.20 5.65
CA ALA A 97 66.61 5.75 6.95
C ALA A 97 65.07 5.68 7.05
N ASP A 98 64.34 6.38 6.17
CA ASP A 98 62.87 6.49 6.25
C ASP A 98 62.13 5.39 5.43
N ARG A 99 62.88 4.40 4.86
CA ARG A 99 62.27 3.33 4.05
C ARG A 99 61.24 2.49 4.79
N ALA A 100 61.44 2.17 6.06
CA ALA A 100 60.51 1.36 6.85
C ALA A 100 59.21 2.12 7.10
N VAL A 101 59.27 3.44 7.37
CA VAL A 101 58.09 4.31 7.54
C VAL A 101 57.30 4.38 6.22
N LEU A 102 58.01 4.58 5.10
CA LEU A 102 57.40 4.60 3.79
C LEU A 102 56.72 3.25 3.46
N GLN A 103 57.37 2.09 3.72
CA GLN A 103 56.76 0.78 3.48
C GLN A 103 55.50 0.58 4.29
N THR A 104 55.44 1.03 5.54
CA THR A 104 54.25 1.00 6.38
C THR A 104 53.14 1.85 5.77
N GLN A 105 53.46 3.04 5.26
CA GLN A 105 52.46 3.91 4.62
C GLN A 105 51.96 3.32 3.30
N LEU A 106 52.84 2.74 2.47
CA LEU A 106 52.41 2.05 1.26
C LEU A 106 51.41 0.91 1.55
N ALA A 107 51.64 0.14 2.62
CA ALA A 107 50.74 -0.93 3.05
C ALA A 107 49.39 -0.41 3.56
N ARG A 108 49.38 0.77 4.24
CA ARG A 108 48.14 1.46 4.66
C ARG A 108 47.32 1.83 3.44
N VAL A 109 47.90 2.53 2.48
CA VAL A 109 47.25 2.91 1.23
C VAL A 109 46.66 1.70 0.50
N ASP A 110 47.45 0.59 0.39
CA ASP A 110 47.00 -0.62 -0.28
C ASP A 110 45.77 -1.23 0.44
N SER A 111 45.78 -1.20 1.78
CA SER A 111 44.65 -1.66 2.59
C SER A 111 43.41 -0.77 2.40
N ALA A 112 43.60 0.56 2.41
CA ALA A 112 42.55 1.52 2.17
C ALA A 112 41.95 1.36 0.77
N VAL A 113 42.76 1.21 -0.25
CA VAL A 113 42.32 0.95 -1.65
C VAL A 113 41.55 -0.36 -1.78
N LYS A 114 41.94 -1.40 -1.05
CA LYS A 114 41.19 -2.66 -1.01
C LYS A 114 39.79 -2.49 -0.43
N LEU A 115 39.66 -1.74 0.67
CA LEU A 115 38.37 -1.45 1.29
C LEU A 115 37.49 -0.56 0.39
N LEU A 116 38.10 0.45 -0.26
CA LEU A 116 37.40 1.29 -1.24
C LEU A 116 36.83 0.46 -2.40
N ARG A 117 37.61 -0.47 -2.97
CA ARG A 117 37.17 -1.36 -4.03
C ARG A 117 36.02 -2.28 -3.59
N ALA A 118 36.04 -2.73 -2.35
CA ALA A 118 34.90 -3.49 -1.78
C ALA A 118 33.64 -2.64 -1.68
N ALA A 119 33.76 -1.37 -1.25
CA ALA A 119 32.63 -0.42 -1.22
C ALA A 119 32.14 -0.05 -2.63
N ASP A 120 33.03 -0.03 -3.63
CA ASP A 120 32.73 0.29 -5.02
C ASP A 120 31.80 -0.72 -5.70
N THR A 121 31.74 -1.95 -5.24
CA THR A 121 30.84 -2.98 -5.80
C THR A 121 29.36 -2.57 -5.80
N ALA A 122 28.98 -1.63 -4.95
CA ALA A 122 27.62 -1.09 -4.85
C ALA A 122 27.42 0.22 -5.64
N ALA A 123 28.44 0.75 -6.31
CA ALA A 123 28.43 2.08 -6.93
C ALA A 123 27.30 2.29 -7.94
N GLU A 124 26.92 1.25 -8.70
CA GLU A 124 25.78 1.30 -9.64
C GLU A 124 24.42 1.51 -8.95
N THR A 125 24.33 1.21 -7.65
CA THR A 125 23.10 1.36 -6.87
C THR A 125 23.02 2.69 -6.14
N PHE A 126 24.05 3.55 -6.25
CA PHE A 126 24.05 4.84 -5.57
C PHE A 126 23.07 5.81 -6.22
N PRO A 127 22.37 6.65 -5.44
CA PRO A 127 21.47 7.67 -6.01
C PRO A 127 22.18 8.59 -7.00
N VAL A 128 23.46 8.90 -6.79
CA VAL A 128 24.27 9.71 -7.70
C VAL A 128 24.55 9.02 -9.05
N ALA A 129 24.48 7.70 -9.12
CA ALA A 129 24.72 6.94 -10.37
C ALA A 129 23.71 7.28 -11.49
N ALA A 130 22.56 7.88 -11.14
CA ALA A 130 21.58 8.39 -12.09
C ALA A 130 22.04 9.69 -12.78
N ARG A 131 23.05 10.40 -12.25
CA ARG A 131 23.59 11.62 -12.84
C ARG A 131 24.54 11.31 -13.98
N ALA A 132 24.41 12.05 -15.08
CA ALA A 132 25.21 11.84 -16.27
C ALA A 132 26.73 12.03 -16.02
N GLU A 133 27.07 12.92 -15.11
CA GLU A 133 28.43 13.32 -14.78
C GLU A 133 29.17 12.27 -13.89
N TRP A 134 28.45 11.47 -13.12
CA TRP A 134 29.02 10.51 -12.19
C TRP A 134 29.87 9.44 -12.87
N ARG A 135 29.30 8.73 -13.86
CA ARG A 135 29.95 7.58 -14.48
C ARG A 135 31.31 7.85 -15.12
N PRO A 136 31.49 8.96 -15.87
CA PRO A 136 32.81 9.27 -16.45
C PRO A 136 33.84 9.60 -15.36
N VAL A 137 33.49 10.41 -14.35
CA VAL A 137 34.41 10.77 -13.26
C VAL A 137 34.77 9.56 -12.42
N HIS A 138 33.79 8.77 -12.01
CA HIS A 138 34.00 7.53 -11.27
C HIS A 138 34.94 6.59 -12.03
N ARG A 139 34.68 6.32 -13.31
CA ARG A 139 35.51 5.45 -14.12
C ARG A 139 36.95 5.97 -14.27
N ALA A 140 37.12 7.26 -14.49
CA ALA A 140 38.43 7.91 -14.63
C ALA A 140 39.22 7.81 -13.31
N ALA A 141 38.61 8.13 -12.18
CA ALA A 141 39.23 8.05 -10.86
C ALA A 141 39.64 6.63 -10.49
N MET A 142 38.78 5.65 -10.67
CA MET A 142 39.07 4.23 -10.37
C MET A 142 40.11 3.64 -11.31
N SER A 143 40.12 4.05 -12.59
CA SER A 143 41.15 3.68 -13.52
C SER A 143 42.53 4.25 -13.13
N ARG A 144 42.61 5.51 -12.72
CA ARG A 144 43.82 6.12 -12.22
C ARG A 144 44.30 5.46 -10.93
N LEU A 145 43.41 5.17 -10.01
CA LEU A 145 43.75 4.46 -8.78
C LEU A 145 44.30 3.05 -9.04
N SER A 146 43.80 2.36 -10.07
CA SER A 146 44.37 1.06 -10.48
C SER A 146 45.79 1.16 -11.02
N GLY A 147 46.15 2.34 -11.53
CA GLY A 147 47.51 2.68 -12.00
C GLY A 147 48.51 3.07 -10.87
N LEU A 148 48.07 3.07 -9.58
CA LEU A 148 48.91 3.51 -8.46
C LEU A 148 50.24 2.75 -8.37
N ALA A 149 50.27 1.45 -8.61
CA ALA A 149 51.49 0.66 -8.63
C ALA A 149 52.48 1.11 -9.75
N ALA A 150 51.98 1.53 -10.90
CA ALA A 150 52.78 2.09 -11.98
C ALA A 150 53.31 3.50 -11.60
N LEU A 151 52.50 4.33 -10.99
CA LEU A 151 52.91 5.63 -10.46
C LEU A 151 54.03 5.46 -9.45
N ARG A 152 53.91 4.59 -8.46
CA ARG A 152 54.96 4.30 -7.44
C ARG A 152 56.28 3.83 -8.10
N ARG A 153 56.20 2.94 -9.10
CA ARG A 153 57.40 2.48 -9.84
C ARG A 153 58.10 3.62 -10.58
N ALA A 154 57.36 4.60 -11.07
CA ALA A 154 57.92 5.75 -11.79
C ALA A 154 58.59 6.78 -10.86
N VAL A 155 58.09 6.94 -9.65
CA VAL A 155 58.56 8.00 -8.71
C VAL A 155 59.48 7.50 -7.60
N LEU A 156 59.59 6.20 -7.35
CA LEU A 156 60.41 5.63 -6.31
C LEU A 156 61.75 5.12 -6.87
N PRO A 157 62.86 5.18 -6.08
CA PRO A 157 64.13 4.54 -6.47
C PRO A 157 63.96 3.02 -6.71
N PRO A 158 64.69 2.42 -7.67
CA PRO A 158 65.85 2.97 -8.40
C PRO A 158 65.52 3.81 -9.65
N ALA A 159 64.24 3.93 -10.06
CA ALA A 159 63.87 4.64 -11.29
C ALA A 159 64.09 6.16 -11.22
N ALA A 160 63.99 6.75 -10.05
CA ALA A 160 64.19 8.18 -9.82
C ALA A 160 65.46 8.42 -8.97
N ALA A 161 66.42 9.17 -9.48
CA ALA A 161 67.58 9.62 -8.69
C ALA A 161 67.09 10.58 -7.59
N PRO A 162 67.52 10.43 -6.33
CA PRO A 162 67.14 11.34 -5.26
C PRO A 162 67.52 12.79 -5.58
N GLY A 163 66.63 13.71 -5.26
CA GLY A 163 66.81 15.15 -5.44
C GLY A 163 65.51 15.95 -5.45
N VAL A 164 65.59 17.24 -5.35
CA VAL A 164 64.46 18.17 -5.30
C VAL A 164 63.62 18.09 -6.59
N ALA A 165 64.23 17.88 -7.73
CA ALA A 165 63.53 17.73 -9.01
C ALA A 165 62.65 16.47 -9.02
N SER A 166 63.15 15.33 -8.54
CA SER A 166 62.42 14.06 -8.42
C SER A 166 61.29 14.19 -7.37
N ALA A 167 61.54 14.90 -6.26
CA ALA A 167 60.53 15.19 -5.26
C ALA A 167 59.36 15.97 -5.88
N ARG A 168 59.64 17.03 -6.67
CA ARG A 168 58.59 17.81 -7.37
C ARG A 168 57.76 16.96 -8.34
N THR A 169 58.43 16.07 -9.11
CA THR A 169 57.74 15.17 -10.03
C THR A 169 56.81 14.22 -9.29
N ALA A 170 57.25 13.66 -8.16
CA ALA A 170 56.46 12.80 -7.30
C ALA A 170 55.22 13.56 -6.76
N VAL A 171 55.44 14.77 -6.17
CA VAL A 171 54.36 15.62 -5.65
C VAL A 171 53.30 15.89 -6.72
N SER A 172 53.73 16.24 -7.95
CA SER A 172 52.80 16.53 -9.05
C SER A 172 51.97 15.27 -9.43
N ALA A 173 52.62 14.09 -9.52
CA ALA A 173 51.92 12.86 -9.89
C ALA A 173 50.90 12.40 -8.86
N TYR A 174 51.23 12.47 -7.55
CA TYR A 174 50.28 12.17 -6.47
C TYR A 174 49.15 13.22 -6.42
N SER A 175 49.50 14.51 -6.54
CA SER A 175 48.47 15.59 -6.49
C SER A 175 47.45 15.48 -7.61
N ALA A 176 47.84 15.02 -8.81
CA ALA A 176 46.91 14.77 -9.90
C ALA A 176 45.94 13.60 -9.59
N LEU A 177 46.43 12.53 -8.95
CA LEU A 177 45.59 11.43 -8.50
C LEU A 177 44.64 11.86 -7.39
N ILE A 178 45.14 12.56 -6.36
CA ILE A 178 44.36 13.06 -5.22
C ILE A 178 43.25 13.97 -5.70
N ALA A 179 43.53 14.91 -6.61
CA ALA A 179 42.54 15.83 -7.15
C ALA A 179 41.36 15.09 -7.84
N MET A 180 41.65 14.02 -8.56
CA MET A 180 40.56 13.19 -9.16
C MET A 180 39.74 12.45 -8.13
N LEU A 181 40.36 11.96 -7.05
CA LEU A 181 39.65 11.27 -5.97
C LEU A 181 38.78 12.26 -5.17
N LEU A 182 39.27 13.47 -4.89
CA LEU A 182 38.51 14.55 -4.24
C LEU A 182 37.33 15.01 -5.11
N ASP A 183 37.48 15.07 -6.43
CA ASP A 183 36.36 15.35 -7.32
C ASP A 183 35.30 14.27 -7.27
N LEU A 184 35.72 13.00 -7.24
CA LEU A 184 34.80 11.87 -7.09
C LEU A 184 34.09 11.90 -5.72
N GLU A 185 34.81 12.22 -4.63
CA GLU A 185 34.25 12.35 -3.28
C GLU A 185 33.19 13.46 -3.23
N ARG A 186 33.48 14.62 -3.82
CA ARG A 186 32.53 15.72 -3.92
C ARG A 186 31.26 15.34 -4.66
N GLN A 187 31.40 14.61 -5.78
CA GLN A 187 30.25 14.11 -6.51
C GLN A 187 29.45 13.06 -5.72
N ALA A 188 30.18 12.19 -4.99
CA ALA A 188 29.54 11.19 -4.13
C ALA A 188 28.76 11.83 -2.97
N LEU A 189 29.19 12.96 -2.44
CA LEU A 189 28.48 13.69 -1.38
C LEU A 189 27.38 14.62 -1.92
N GLY A 190 27.45 15.00 -3.20
CA GLY A 190 26.47 15.87 -3.82
C GLY A 190 25.09 15.25 -3.91
N GLY A 191 24.04 16.06 -3.70
CA GLY A 191 22.64 15.65 -3.79
C GLY A 191 22.12 14.89 -2.59
N ALA A 192 22.70 15.12 -1.46
CA ALA A 192 22.10 14.79 -0.17
C ALA A 192 20.73 15.51 -0.05
N PRO A 193 19.75 14.97 0.70
CA PRO A 193 18.55 15.70 1.03
C PRO A 193 18.87 17.02 1.72
N GLU A 194 18.10 18.08 1.46
CA GLU A 194 18.32 19.46 1.92
C GLU A 194 18.73 19.57 3.42
N GLU A 195 18.15 18.71 4.26
CA GLU A 195 18.47 18.67 5.70
C GLU A 195 19.86 18.11 6.02
N LEU A 196 20.48 17.36 5.10
CA LEU A 196 21.81 16.77 5.24
C LEU A 196 22.85 17.48 4.38
N ASP A 197 22.40 18.34 3.47
CA ASP A 197 23.24 19.01 2.48
C ASP A 197 24.31 19.86 3.16
N ARG A 198 23.94 20.64 4.18
CA ARG A 198 24.91 21.43 4.96
C ARG A 198 26.01 20.58 5.61
N LYS A 199 25.69 19.36 6.07
CA LYS A 199 26.72 18.47 6.62
C LYS A 199 27.62 17.91 5.53
N ALA A 200 27.08 17.65 4.36
CA ALA A 200 27.86 17.23 3.21
C ALA A 200 28.80 18.35 2.73
N ASP A 201 28.30 19.59 2.65
CA ASP A 201 29.09 20.77 2.31
C ASP A 201 30.22 21.00 3.32
N ALA A 202 29.93 20.90 4.62
CA ALA A 202 30.94 21.02 5.67
C ALA A 202 32.05 19.94 5.53
N ALA A 203 31.67 18.69 5.24
CA ALA A 203 32.64 17.61 5.03
C ALA A 203 33.50 17.85 3.77
N GLN A 204 32.90 18.36 2.69
CA GLN A 204 33.62 18.73 1.47
C GLN A 204 34.58 19.89 1.70
N ALA A 205 34.17 20.91 2.48
CA ALA A 205 35.02 22.03 2.85
C ALA A 205 36.26 21.56 3.66
N LEU A 206 36.07 20.63 4.61
CA LEU A 206 37.19 20.04 5.33
C LEU A 206 38.11 19.22 4.45
N ALA A 207 37.58 18.43 3.51
CA ALA A 207 38.38 17.69 2.53
C ALA A 207 39.24 18.61 1.67
N ALA A 208 38.66 19.73 1.24
CA ALA A 208 39.38 20.75 0.49
C ALA A 208 40.48 21.44 1.34
N ALA A 209 40.18 21.78 2.62
CA ALA A 209 41.12 22.34 3.53
C ALA A 209 42.29 21.39 3.84
N GLU A 210 42.00 20.11 4.05
CA GLU A 210 43.01 19.08 4.30
C GLU A 210 43.98 18.96 3.13
N GLU A 211 43.50 18.94 1.87
CA GLU A 211 44.38 18.92 0.72
C GLU A 211 45.32 20.15 0.64
N GLN A 212 44.78 21.36 0.93
CA GLN A 212 45.62 22.52 0.91
C GLN A 212 46.68 22.50 2.05
N ALA A 213 46.29 22.11 3.27
CA ALA A 213 47.24 21.93 4.39
C ALA A 213 48.33 20.90 4.05
N SER A 214 47.92 19.77 3.44
CA SER A 214 48.86 18.70 2.99
C SER A 214 49.79 19.18 1.86
N ARG A 215 49.31 20.06 0.97
CA ARG A 215 50.17 20.70 -0.07
C ARG A 215 51.18 21.62 0.54
N GLU A 216 50.80 22.47 1.46
CA GLU A 216 51.72 23.35 2.17
C GLU A 216 52.79 22.54 2.92
N HIS A 217 52.34 21.43 3.59
CA HIS A 217 53.23 20.57 4.33
C HIS A 217 54.38 20.05 3.41
N VAL A 218 54.01 19.52 2.24
CA VAL A 218 55.05 18.94 1.36
C VAL A 218 55.89 20.00 0.62
N ILE A 219 55.31 21.15 0.22
CA ILE A 219 56.03 22.18 -0.53
C ILE A 219 57.08 22.85 0.37
N LEU A 220 56.68 23.29 1.59
CA LEU A 220 57.58 23.93 2.50
C LEU A 220 58.63 22.95 3.01
N GLN A 221 58.28 21.68 3.30
CA GLN A 221 59.25 20.65 3.71
C GLN A 221 60.35 20.46 2.66
N THR A 222 59.96 20.38 1.37
CA THR A 222 60.95 20.27 0.28
C THR A 222 61.79 21.52 0.11
N GLY A 223 61.23 22.71 0.38
CA GLY A 223 61.96 23.95 0.41
C GLY A 223 62.98 24.05 1.54
N ILE A 224 62.61 23.57 2.77
CA ILE A 224 63.49 23.49 3.91
C ILE A 224 64.71 22.58 3.60
N PHE A 225 64.50 21.43 2.96
CA PHE A 225 65.60 20.55 2.57
C PHE A 225 66.47 21.12 1.45
N ALA A 226 65.93 22.05 0.65
CA ALA A 226 66.66 22.74 -0.40
C ALA A 226 67.31 24.06 0.08
N ASP A 227 67.14 24.40 1.36
CA ASP A 227 67.54 25.68 1.99
C ASP A 227 67.02 26.94 1.28
N GLY A 228 65.82 26.82 0.70
CA GLY A 228 65.18 27.93 0.00
C GLY A 228 63.91 27.53 -0.74
N LEU A 229 63.12 28.53 -1.06
CA LEU A 229 61.86 28.38 -1.86
C LEU A 229 62.03 29.06 -3.21
N SER A 230 61.81 28.29 -4.29
CA SER A 230 61.71 28.89 -5.63
C SER A 230 60.52 29.83 -5.74
N PRO A 231 60.51 30.80 -6.67
CA PRO A 231 59.37 31.71 -6.91
C PRO A 231 58.07 30.93 -7.14
N GLU A 232 58.13 29.78 -7.83
CA GLU A 232 56.99 28.92 -8.09
C GLU A 232 56.47 28.27 -6.80
N GLN A 233 57.39 27.80 -5.91
CA GLN A 233 57.00 27.23 -4.60
C GLN A 233 56.39 28.32 -3.70
N GLN A 234 56.92 29.53 -3.69
CA GLN A 234 56.34 30.63 -2.96
C GLN A 234 54.93 30.99 -3.42
N ALA A 235 54.75 31.05 -4.77
CA ALA A 235 53.39 31.26 -5.34
C ALA A 235 52.43 30.10 -5.02
N ALA A 236 52.91 28.86 -5.08
CA ALA A 236 52.10 27.67 -4.78
C ALA A 236 51.71 27.64 -3.28
N LEU A 237 52.62 28.02 -2.35
CA LEU A 237 52.32 28.11 -0.93
C LEU A 237 51.28 29.20 -0.61
N ARG A 238 51.42 30.41 -1.17
CA ARG A 238 50.43 31.48 -1.00
C ARG A 238 49.06 31.08 -1.55
N ALA A 239 49.05 30.40 -2.71
CA ALA A 239 47.82 29.91 -3.32
C ALA A 239 47.16 28.78 -2.49
N ALA A 240 47.94 27.91 -1.86
CA ALA A 240 47.44 26.87 -0.99
C ALA A 240 46.86 27.46 0.31
N ASP A 241 47.56 28.39 0.93
CA ASP A 241 47.12 29.09 2.14
C ASP A 241 45.81 29.85 1.90
N ALA A 242 45.73 30.65 0.83
CA ALA A 242 44.49 31.34 0.47
C ALA A 242 43.30 30.40 0.21
N ARG A 243 43.56 29.23 -0.38
CA ARG A 243 42.50 28.21 -0.62
C ARG A 243 42.11 27.49 0.69
N LEU A 244 43.05 27.30 1.60
CA LEU A 244 42.76 26.79 2.95
C LEU A 244 41.87 27.71 3.71
N ASP A 245 42.18 29.02 3.69
CA ASP A 245 41.36 30.04 4.32
C ASP A 245 39.95 30.11 3.72
N ALA A 246 39.83 30.04 2.36
CA ALA A 246 38.55 29.98 1.69
C ALA A 246 37.75 28.73 2.09
N ALA A 247 38.38 27.54 2.15
CA ALA A 247 37.73 26.31 2.61
C ALA A 247 37.28 26.40 4.10
N ALA A 248 38.04 27.08 4.95
CA ALA A 248 37.66 27.34 6.34
C ALA A 248 36.42 28.28 6.41
N ASP A 249 36.34 29.24 5.53
CA ASP A 249 35.16 30.11 5.42
C ASP A 249 33.94 29.36 4.89
N ASP A 250 34.08 28.52 3.88
CA ASP A 250 32.99 27.62 3.37
C ASP A 250 32.50 26.70 4.49
N PHE A 251 33.43 26.10 5.27
CA PHE A 251 33.08 25.30 6.43
C PHE A 251 32.25 26.12 7.47
N THR A 252 32.63 27.37 7.68
CA THR A 252 31.93 28.27 8.65
C THR A 252 30.53 28.62 8.18
N GLN A 253 30.30 28.74 6.88
CA GLN A 253 28.96 28.96 6.32
C GLN A 253 28.04 27.73 6.49
N ALA A 254 28.63 26.53 6.43
CA ALA A 254 27.90 25.28 6.60
C ALA A 254 27.68 24.85 8.04
N THR A 255 28.45 25.45 9.00
CA THR A 255 28.49 24.99 10.39
C THR A 255 28.34 26.16 11.40
N SER A 256 28.57 25.88 12.70
CA SER A 256 28.58 26.89 13.75
C SER A 256 29.99 27.48 13.95
N PRO A 257 30.09 28.73 14.47
CA PRO A 257 31.39 29.32 14.83
C PRO A 257 32.20 28.50 15.84
N GLY A 258 31.54 27.78 16.74
CA GLY A 258 32.21 26.90 17.72
C GLY A 258 32.89 25.71 17.04
N GLN A 259 32.30 25.15 15.98
CA GLN A 259 32.93 24.08 15.19
C GLN A 259 34.12 24.60 14.40
N ARG A 260 34.07 25.82 13.86
CA ARG A 260 35.24 26.46 13.25
C ARG A 260 36.39 26.55 14.24
N GLN A 261 36.15 27.04 15.45
CA GLN A 261 37.17 27.19 16.48
C GLN A 261 37.81 25.83 16.84
N LEU A 262 37.04 24.77 16.85
CA LEU A 262 37.52 23.42 17.17
C LEU A 262 38.56 22.92 16.14
N TYR A 263 38.33 23.12 14.84
CA TYR A 263 39.17 22.55 13.77
C TYR A 263 40.21 23.54 13.23
N PHE A 264 39.92 24.83 13.20
CA PHE A 264 40.81 25.86 12.68
C PHE A 264 41.42 26.77 13.75
N GLY A 265 40.98 26.65 14.99
CA GLY A 265 41.59 27.35 16.15
C GLY A 265 42.54 26.48 16.95
N ALA A 266 42.81 25.24 16.54
CA ALA A 266 43.72 24.34 17.23
C ALA A 266 45.18 24.83 17.20
N GLY A 267 45.96 24.53 18.25
CA GLY A 267 47.34 25.00 18.38
C GLY A 267 48.23 24.66 17.18
N ALA A 268 48.12 23.41 16.65
CA ALA A 268 48.86 22.99 15.47
C ALA A 268 48.56 23.86 14.22
N VAL A 269 47.29 24.27 14.01
CA VAL A 269 46.90 25.15 12.91
C VAL A 269 47.52 26.54 13.02
N LEU A 270 47.53 27.09 14.24
CA LEU A 270 48.15 28.39 14.52
C LEU A 270 49.67 28.34 14.39
N ASP A 271 50.30 27.26 14.85
CA ASP A 271 51.75 27.04 14.72
C ASP A 271 52.15 26.89 13.26
N ARG A 272 51.38 26.11 12.46
CA ARG A 272 51.57 25.98 10.99
C ARG A 272 51.55 27.38 10.33
N LYS A 273 50.54 28.20 10.63
CA LYS A 273 50.38 29.53 10.03
C LYS A 273 51.57 30.42 10.37
N ARG A 274 51.98 30.47 11.65
CA ARG A 274 53.20 31.23 12.07
C ARG A 274 54.45 30.81 11.32
N LEU A 275 54.70 29.50 11.25
CA LEU A 275 55.93 28.97 10.58
C LEU A 275 55.91 29.21 9.07
N LEU A 276 54.72 29.09 8.44
CA LEU A 276 54.52 29.37 7.02
C LEU A 276 54.77 30.84 6.68
N ASP A 277 54.16 31.75 7.45
CA ASP A 277 54.34 33.19 7.26
C ASP A 277 55.80 33.62 7.46
N ALA A 278 56.46 33.10 8.47
CA ALA A 278 57.87 33.36 8.71
C ALA A 278 58.77 32.83 7.55
N ALA A 279 58.47 31.63 7.02
CA ALA A 279 59.18 31.07 5.89
C ALA A 279 59.01 31.88 4.60
N LEU A 280 57.75 32.28 4.31
CA LEU A 280 57.41 33.12 3.14
C LEU A 280 58.08 34.51 3.24
N ASP A 281 58.10 35.13 4.43
CA ASP A 281 58.74 36.42 4.67
C ASP A 281 60.29 36.33 4.46
N ARG A 282 60.89 35.27 4.87
CA ARG A 282 62.34 35.04 4.62
C ARG A 282 62.62 34.77 3.16
N ALA A 283 61.78 33.97 2.51
CA ALA A 283 61.91 33.67 1.07
C ALA A 283 61.78 34.95 0.23
N VAL A 284 60.90 35.89 0.56
CA VAL A 284 60.79 37.18 -0.13
C VAL A 284 62.06 38.02 0.03
N ARG A 285 62.74 37.94 1.20
CA ARG A 285 64.01 38.62 1.46
C ARG A 285 65.24 37.90 0.94
N ALA A 286 65.05 36.77 0.23
CA ALA A 286 66.13 35.88 -0.23
C ALA A 286 67.04 35.44 0.94
N ALA A 287 66.54 35.33 2.14
CA ALA A 287 67.20 34.87 3.32
C ALA A 287 67.06 33.34 3.51
N PRO A 288 68.04 32.67 4.17
CA PRO A 288 67.91 31.24 4.48
C PRO A 288 66.68 30.94 5.30
N LEU A 289 66.05 29.77 5.05
CA LEU A 289 64.92 29.31 5.85
C LEU A 289 65.40 28.79 7.20
N GLU A 290 65.21 29.57 8.28
CA GLU A 290 65.60 29.13 9.64
C GLU A 290 64.56 28.17 10.27
N THR A 291 63.61 27.70 9.50
CA THR A 291 62.54 26.80 9.98
C THR A 291 63.14 25.40 10.23
N VAL A 292 63.02 24.93 11.47
CA VAL A 292 63.43 23.58 11.84
C VAL A 292 62.52 22.56 11.18
N PRO A 293 63.07 21.57 10.42
CA PRO A 293 62.24 20.59 9.69
C PRO A 293 61.26 19.82 10.60
N GLY A 294 61.64 19.54 11.86
CA GLY A 294 60.82 18.84 12.85
C GLY A 294 59.62 19.67 13.34
N ASP A 295 59.84 20.95 13.58
CA ASP A 295 58.80 21.86 14.05
C ASP A 295 57.72 22.08 12.98
N TRP A 296 58.19 22.29 11.72
CA TRP A 296 57.28 22.38 10.59
C TRP A 296 56.48 21.09 10.39
N ASN A 297 57.14 19.94 10.40
CA ASN A 297 56.46 18.66 10.23
C ASN A 297 55.43 18.43 11.32
N SER A 298 55.74 18.71 12.58
CA SER A 298 54.82 18.57 13.70
C SER A 298 53.56 19.44 13.55
N ALA A 299 53.78 20.74 13.24
CA ALA A 299 52.68 21.69 13.08
C ALA A 299 51.79 21.38 11.87
N ALA A 300 52.40 21.07 10.72
CA ALA A 300 51.69 20.77 9.48
C ALA A 300 50.96 19.44 9.57
N ALA A 301 51.61 18.37 10.04
CA ALA A 301 50.97 17.06 10.23
C ALA A 301 49.81 17.14 11.27
N GLY A 302 50.03 17.86 12.40
CA GLY A 302 48.98 18.06 13.37
C GLY A 302 47.79 18.84 12.81
N THR A 303 48.02 19.79 11.88
CA THR A 303 46.93 20.49 11.17
C THR A 303 46.14 19.55 10.28
N VAL A 304 46.80 18.77 9.41
CA VAL A 304 46.17 17.79 8.54
C VAL A 304 45.34 16.78 9.34
N GLU A 305 45.92 16.24 10.43
CA GLU A 305 45.20 15.30 11.31
C GLU A 305 43.97 15.90 11.98
N THR A 306 44.06 17.15 12.46
CA THR A 306 42.91 17.84 13.08
C THR A 306 41.76 18.05 12.11
N ILE A 307 42.05 18.45 10.86
CA ILE A 307 41.06 18.66 9.83
C ILE A 307 40.46 17.30 9.41
N TRP A 308 41.30 16.28 9.24
CA TRP A 308 40.90 14.91 8.93
C TRP A 308 39.94 14.30 9.96
N GLN A 309 40.25 14.47 11.26
CA GLN A 309 39.37 14.03 12.33
C GLN A 309 37.98 14.69 12.23
N GLY A 310 37.94 16.00 11.94
CA GLY A 310 36.71 16.72 11.69
C GLY A 310 35.89 16.18 10.53
N GLN A 311 36.55 15.95 9.38
CA GLN A 311 35.90 15.37 8.20
C GLN A 311 35.32 13.98 8.49
N THR A 312 36.10 13.11 9.12
CA THR A 312 35.71 11.75 9.47
C THR A 312 34.50 11.73 10.41
N ALA A 313 34.49 12.63 11.41
CA ALA A 313 33.39 12.79 12.35
C ALA A 313 32.10 13.19 11.61
N LEU A 314 32.17 14.20 10.73
CA LEU A 314 31.00 14.67 9.96
C LEU A 314 30.47 13.62 9.00
N LEU A 315 31.35 12.88 8.30
CA LEU A 315 30.95 11.78 7.43
C LEU A 315 30.31 10.63 8.23
N GLY A 316 30.81 10.36 9.44
CA GLY A 316 30.23 9.40 10.38
C GLY A 316 28.85 9.81 10.83
N GLU A 317 28.66 11.10 11.19
CA GLU A 317 27.33 11.64 11.53
C GLU A 317 26.37 11.58 10.34
N LEU A 318 26.81 11.96 9.16
CA LEU A 318 26.00 11.92 7.94
C LEU A 318 25.54 10.48 7.62
N ARG A 319 26.45 9.52 7.71
CA ARG A 319 26.14 8.10 7.53
C ARG A 319 25.13 7.59 8.57
N THR A 320 25.31 7.97 9.83
CA THR A 320 24.41 7.57 10.91
C THR A 320 23.02 8.19 10.72
N ALA A 321 22.96 9.48 10.38
CA ALA A 321 21.70 10.18 10.12
C ALA A 321 20.92 9.54 8.95
N THR A 322 21.62 9.18 7.86
CA THR A 322 20.98 8.49 6.71
C THR A 322 20.49 7.08 7.07
N ALA A 323 21.26 6.33 7.85
CA ALA A 323 20.89 4.99 8.31
C ALA A 323 19.68 5.02 9.25
N VAL A 324 19.65 5.96 10.21
CA VAL A 324 18.53 6.15 11.15
C VAL A 324 17.24 6.49 10.40
N ARG A 325 17.28 7.40 9.42
CA ARG A 325 16.12 7.73 8.57
C ARG A 325 15.59 6.53 7.81
N GLY A 326 16.48 5.73 7.24
CA GLY A 326 16.10 4.49 6.56
C GLY A 326 15.39 3.52 7.51
N GLY A 327 15.93 3.34 8.71
CA GLY A 327 15.33 2.50 9.76
C GLY A 327 13.97 3.02 10.25
N GLN A 328 13.80 4.34 10.37
CA GLN A 328 12.52 4.95 10.73
C GLN A 328 11.47 4.74 9.64
N ALA A 329 11.81 5.00 8.38
CA ALA A 329 10.90 4.79 7.26
C ALA A 329 10.46 3.32 7.13
N LEU A 330 11.35 2.35 7.37
CA LEU A 330 10.98 0.94 7.41
C LEU A 330 10.03 0.61 8.56
N ARG A 331 10.29 1.12 9.78
CA ARG A 331 9.38 0.92 10.91
C ARG A 331 8.00 1.50 10.63
N GLU A 332 7.94 2.71 10.09
CA GLU A 332 6.68 3.33 9.68
C GLU A 332 5.97 2.50 8.61
N ALA A 333 6.69 1.93 7.64
CA ALA A 333 6.13 1.05 6.61
C ALA A 333 5.49 -0.21 7.23
N TYR A 334 6.16 -0.85 8.20
CA TYR A 334 5.62 -2.02 8.90
C TYR A 334 4.38 -1.67 9.73
N TRP A 335 4.42 -0.55 10.48
CA TRP A 335 3.27 -0.10 11.26
C TRP A 335 2.07 0.28 10.37
N CYS A 336 2.30 1.06 9.32
CA CYS A 336 1.26 1.40 8.34
C CYS A 336 0.70 0.14 7.65
N GLY A 337 1.58 -0.77 7.22
CA GLY A 337 1.17 -2.03 6.59
C GLY A 337 0.34 -2.89 7.53
N GLY A 338 0.78 -3.08 8.77
CA GLY A 338 0.05 -3.82 9.80
C GLY A 338 -1.32 -3.19 10.11
N MET A 339 -1.38 -1.86 10.23
CA MET A 339 -2.64 -1.14 10.46
C MET A 339 -3.60 -1.29 9.27
N VAL A 340 -3.12 -1.17 8.04
CA VAL A 340 -3.94 -1.36 6.83
C VAL A 340 -4.50 -2.78 6.78
N VAL A 341 -3.69 -3.79 7.03
CA VAL A 341 -4.14 -5.19 7.07
C VAL A 341 -5.18 -5.40 8.17
N LEU A 342 -4.95 -4.87 9.37
CA LEU A 342 -5.89 -4.97 10.49
C LEU A 342 -7.24 -4.31 10.15
N LEU A 343 -7.23 -3.10 9.58
CA LEU A 343 -8.45 -2.39 9.17
C LEU A 343 -9.18 -3.15 8.06
N LEU A 344 -8.47 -3.73 7.09
CA LEU A 344 -9.08 -4.55 6.04
C LEU A 344 -9.73 -5.81 6.62
N LEU A 345 -9.06 -6.51 7.54
CA LEU A 345 -9.63 -7.68 8.22
C LEU A 345 -10.86 -7.32 9.04
N LEU A 346 -10.82 -6.22 9.80
CA LEU A 346 -11.95 -5.71 10.57
C LEU A 346 -13.13 -5.36 9.66
N ALA A 347 -12.87 -4.70 8.55
CA ALA A 347 -13.89 -4.30 7.59
C ALA A 347 -14.51 -5.52 6.87
N VAL A 348 -13.71 -6.53 6.52
CA VAL A 348 -14.22 -7.81 5.97
C VAL A 348 -15.07 -8.54 7.01
N TRP A 349 -14.60 -8.59 8.27
CA TRP A 349 -15.37 -9.18 9.36
C TRP A 349 -16.71 -8.47 9.56
N LEU A 350 -16.71 -7.14 9.62
CA LEU A 350 -17.92 -6.33 9.74
C LEU A 350 -18.86 -6.56 8.54
N CYS A 351 -18.32 -6.64 7.33
CA CYS A 351 -19.08 -6.95 6.11
C CYS A 351 -19.77 -8.32 6.23
N ILE A 352 -19.07 -9.34 6.71
CA ILE A 352 -19.64 -10.69 6.92
C ILE A 352 -20.73 -10.65 7.96
N VAL A 353 -20.55 -9.92 9.07
CA VAL A 353 -21.56 -9.77 10.13
C VAL A 353 -22.81 -9.10 9.59
N VAL A 354 -22.69 -7.97 8.90
CA VAL A 354 -23.82 -7.23 8.28
C VAL A 354 -24.53 -8.10 7.24
N LEU A 355 -23.77 -8.79 6.38
CA LEU A 355 -24.36 -9.69 5.37
C LEU A 355 -25.17 -10.83 6.03
N ARG A 356 -24.63 -11.44 7.08
CA ARG A 356 -25.34 -12.50 7.84
C ARG A 356 -26.57 -11.94 8.55
N SER A 357 -26.46 -10.80 9.20
CA SER A 357 -27.57 -10.15 9.90
C SER A 357 -28.75 -9.82 8.99
N LEU A 358 -28.51 -9.38 7.75
CA LEU A 358 -29.56 -9.02 6.81
C LEU A 358 -30.08 -10.21 5.98
N LEU A 359 -29.21 -11.13 5.59
CA LEU A 359 -29.58 -12.22 4.66
C LEU A 359 -30.24 -13.41 5.35
N GLN A 360 -29.91 -13.71 6.60
CA GLN A 360 -30.50 -14.83 7.32
C GLN A 360 -32.02 -14.63 7.56
N PRO A 361 -32.48 -13.50 8.14
CA PRO A 361 -33.91 -13.26 8.35
C PRO A 361 -34.70 -13.21 7.04
N LEU A 362 -34.17 -12.58 5.98
CA LEU A 362 -34.82 -12.51 4.69
C LEU A 362 -35.01 -13.89 4.02
N ARG A 363 -34.03 -14.79 4.21
CA ARG A 363 -34.18 -16.18 3.72
C ARG A 363 -35.23 -16.94 4.49
N ALA A 364 -35.23 -16.81 5.83
CA ALA A 364 -36.22 -17.43 6.68
C ALA A 364 -37.64 -16.97 6.32
N LEU A 365 -37.82 -15.65 6.14
CA LEU A 365 -39.09 -15.06 5.75
C LEU A 365 -39.58 -15.56 4.37
N ARG A 366 -38.66 -15.63 3.39
CA ARG A 366 -38.98 -16.16 2.07
C ARG A 366 -39.42 -17.63 2.15
N THR A 367 -38.68 -18.46 2.90
CA THR A 367 -38.98 -19.89 3.02
C THR A 367 -40.32 -20.11 3.72
N ALA A 368 -40.60 -19.36 4.81
CA ALA A 368 -41.87 -19.39 5.51
C ALA A 368 -43.01 -18.96 4.62
N ALA A 369 -42.83 -17.90 3.82
CA ALA A 369 -43.87 -17.41 2.90
C ALA A 369 -44.24 -18.47 1.84
N PHE A 370 -43.25 -19.15 1.27
CA PHE A 370 -43.53 -20.26 0.32
C PHE A 370 -44.17 -21.46 1.02
N GLU A 371 -43.73 -21.83 2.20
CA GLU A 371 -44.31 -22.93 2.96
C GLU A 371 -45.78 -22.67 3.33
N VAL A 372 -46.10 -21.44 3.71
CA VAL A 372 -47.47 -21.03 3.97
C VAL A 372 -48.33 -21.07 2.71
N ALA A 373 -47.83 -20.53 1.60
CA ALA A 373 -48.56 -20.46 0.36
C ALA A 373 -48.80 -21.82 -0.31
N ASP A 374 -47.79 -22.67 -0.36
CA ASP A 374 -47.80 -23.92 -1.12
C ASP A 374 -48.32 -25.12 -0.32
N ARG A 375 -48.20 -25.08 1.02
CA ARG A 375 -48.50 -26.26 1.84
C ARG A 375 -49.51 -25.99 3.00
N ARG A 376 -49.20 -25.05 3.90
CA ARG A 376 -49.97 -24.87 5.12
C ARG A 376 -51.37 -24.30 4.85
N LEU A 377 -51.52 -23.35 3.93
CA LEU A 377 -52.81 -22.74 3.61
C LEU A 377 -53.74 -23.72 2.89
N PRO A 378 -53.30 -24.50 1.85
CA PRO A 378 -54.12 -25.56 1.27
C PRO A 378 -54.54 -26.65 2.26
N GLU A 379 -53.55 -27.13 3.11
CA GLU A 379 -53.82 -28.14 4.13
C GLU A 379 -54.86 -27.65 5.17
N ALA A 380 -54.75 -26.38 5.64
CA ALA A 380 -55.73 -25.80 6.57
C ALA A 380 -57.13 -25.67 5.95
N ILE A 381 -57.22 -25.32 4.67
CA ILE A 381 -58.50 -25.25 3.95
C ILE A 381 -59.12 -26.66 3.79
N GLU A 382 -58.31 -27.67 3.53
CA GLU A 382 -58.80 -29.08 3.38
C GLU A 382 -59.24 -29.65 4.74
N GLN A 383 -58.47 -29.37 5.82
CA GLN A 383 -58.90 -29.74 7.18
C GLN A 383 -60.21 -29.07 7.60
N LEU A 384 -60.40 -27.79 7.26
CA LEU A 384 -61.67 -27.07 7.52
C LEU A 384 -62.84 -27.62 6.65
N ARG A 385 -62.56 -28.21 5.51
CA ARG A 385 -63.56 -28.90 4.65
C ARG A 385 -63.95 -30.27 5.17
N SER A 386 -63.04 -31.00 5.82
CA SER A 386 -63.27 -32.36 6.30
C SER A 386 -63.75 -32.42 7.75
N ALA A 387 -63.66 -31.34 8.53
CA ALA A 387 -64.13 -31.28 9.92
C ALA A 387 -65.61 -31.01 9.97
N ASP A 388 -66.40 -32.05 10.26
CA ASP A 388 -67.84 -31.94 10.60
C ASP A 388 -67.99 -31.20 11.95
N GLY A 389 -68.19 -29.88 11.93
CA GLY A 389 -68.92 -29.16 12.94
C GLY A 389 -68.25 -28.76 14.26
N SER A 390 -66.92 -28.82 14.41
CA SER A 390 -66.27 -28.20 15.60
C SER A 390 -65.15 -27.27 15.14
N PRO A 391 -65.21 -25.96 15.50
CA PRO A 391 -64.10 -25.04 15.26
C PRO A 391 -62.95 -25.36 16.22
N GLY A 392 -62.07 -26.28 15.85
CA GLY A 392 -60.78 -26.45 16.50
C GLY A 392 -59.99 -25.15 16.34
N GLU A 393 -59.41 -24.63 17.41
CA GLU A 393 -58.44 -23.53 17.39
C GLU A 393 -57.29 -23.89 16.46
N THR A 394 -57.34 -23.40 15.23
CA THR A 394 -56.21 -23.55 14.30
C THR A 394 -55.08 -22.60 14.75
N THR A 395 -54.21 -23.09 15.61
CA THR A 395 -53.03 -22.33 16.04
C THR A 395 -52.10 -22.15 14.86
N VAL A 396 -51.91 -20.93 14.41
CA VAL A 396 -50.98 -20.53 13.36
C VAL A 396 -49.62 -20.36 14.02
N ASP A 397 -48.63 -21.21 13.68
CA ASP A 397 -47.27 -21.05 14.13
C ASP A 397 -46.65 -19.77 13.54
N PRO A 398 -46.16 -18.82 14.35
CA PRO A 398 -45.53 -17.59 13.85
C PRO A 398 -44.25 -17.86 13.14
N VAL A 399 -43.88 -16.99 12.16
CA VAL A 399 -42.59 -17.08 11.45
C VAL A 399 -41.42 -16.89 12.46
N PRO A 400 -40.40 -17.75 12.51
CA PRO A 400 -39.33 -17.71 13.50
C PRO A 400 -38.30 -16.60 13.24
N VAL A 401 -38.77 -15.35 13.10
CA VAL A 401 -37.94 -14.14 12.90
C VAL A 401 -38.15 -13.21 14.10
N HIS A 402 -37.22 -13.28 15.08
CA HIS A 402 -37.32 -12.53 16.34
C HIS A 402 -36.60 -11.15 16.30
N SER A 403 -36.33 -10.62 15.09
CA SER A 403 -35.69 -9.30 14.93
C SER A 403 -36.62 -8.17 15.35
N ARG A 404 -36.10 -7.11 16.02
CA ARG A 404 -36.78 -5.87 16.34
C ARG A 404 -36.65 -4.80 15.24
N GLU A 405 -35.85 -5.05 14.22
CA GLU A 405 -35.60 -4.18 13.08
C GLU A 405 -36.75 -4.23 12.05
N GLU A 406 -36.62 -3.51 10.93
CA GLU A 406 -37.63 -3.42 9.86
C GLU A 406 -38.00 -4.80 9.30
N VAL A 407 -37.04 -5.71 9.23
CA VAL A 407 -37.28 -7.10 8.77
C VAL A 407 -38.20 -7.85 9.74
N GLY A 408 -38.05 -7.62 11.04
CA GLY A 408 -38.95 -8.17 12.05
C GLY A 408 -40.35 -7.53 12.02
N GLN A 409 -40.48 -6.26 11.63
CA GLN A 409 -41.76 -5.62 11.41
C GLN A 409 -42.51 -6.24 10.23
N VAL A 410 -41.77 -6.50 9.11
CA VAL A 410 -42.35 -7.18 7.95
C VAL A 410 -42.79 -8.61 8.30
N ALA A 411 -42.02 -9.33 9.10
CA ALA A 411 -42.37 -10.68 9.55
C ALA A 411 -43.71 -10.64 10.36
N ARG A 412 -43.84 -9.73 11.33
CA ARG A 412 -45.08 -9.57 12.12
C ARG A 412 -46.26 -9.14 11.28
N ALA A 413 -46.06 -8.24 10.28
CA ALA A 413 -47.12 -7.89 9.34
C ALA A 413 -47.53 -9.11 8.48
N PHE A 414 -46.58 -9.92 8.07
CA PHE A 414 -46.86 -11.18 7.33
C PHE A 414 -47.67 -12.16 8.21
N ASP A 415 -47.29 -12.36 9.48
CA ASP A 415 -48.03 -13.19 10.41
C ASP A 415 -49.49 -12.69 10.58
N THR A 416 -49.67 -11.38 10.69
CA THR A 416 -51.01 -10.77 10.77
C THR A 416 -51.84 -11.09 9.52
N VAL A 417 -51.25 -10.94 8.32
CA VAL A 417 -51.94 -11.25 7.05
C VAL A 417 -52.26 -12.74 6.96
N HIS A 418 -51.34 -13.60 7.43
CA HIS A 418 -51.55 -15.06 7.44
C HIS A 418 -52.69 -15.47 8.34
N VAL A 419 -52.75 -14.94 9.59
CA VAL A 419 -53.86 -15.18 10.52
C VAL A 419 -55.19 -14.71 9.93
N GLN A 420 -55.24 -13.51 9.33
CA GLN A 420 -56.42 -12.98 8.65
C GLN A 420 -56.87 -13.86 7.46
N ALA A 421 -55.92 -14.37 6.65
CA ALA A 421 -56.25 -15.24 5.53
C ALA A 421 -56.86 -16.57 5.99
N VAL A 422 -56.30 -17.20 7.03
CA VAL A 422 -56.83 -18.42 7.63
C VAL A 422 -58.24 -18.19 8.20
N ARG A 423 -58.43 -17.07 8.93
CA ARG A 423 -59.72 -16.67 9.47
C ARG A 423 -60.78 -16.47 8.38
N LEU A 424 -60.44 -15.75 7.29
CA LEU A 424 -61.33 -15.54 6.17
C LEU A 424 -61.72 -16.85 5.50
N ALA A 425 -60.74 -17.79 5.35
CA ALA A 425 -60.99 -19.10 4.80
C ALA A 425 -61.96 -19.91 5.70
N ALA A 426 -61.82 -19.81 7.03
CA ALA A 426 -62.69 -20.46 8.00
C ALA A 426 -64.13 -19.87 7.93
N GLU A 427 -64.26 -18.54 7.90
CA GLU A 427 -65.54 -17.85 7.76
C GLU A 427 -66.25 -18.26 6.43
N GLN A 428 -65.51 -18.36 5.34
CA GLN A 428 -66.04 -18.77 4.04
C GLN A 428 -66.50 -20.22 4.05
N ALA A 429 -65.74 -21.11 4.70
CA ALA A 429 -66.10 -22.54 4.85
C ALA A 429 -67.39 -22.66 5.70
N GLN A 430 -67.50 -21.93 6.81
CA GLN A 430 -68.67 -21.93 7.66
C GLN A 430 -69.92 -21.37 6.95
N LEU A 431 -69.78 -20.31 6.15
CA LEU A 431 -70.87 -19.78 5.32
C LEU A 431 -71.38 -20.78 4.31
N ARG A 432 -70.46 -21.56 3.64
CA ARG A 432 -70.83 -22.63 2.73
C ARG A 432 -71.57 -23.78 3.44
N SER A 433 -71.11 -24.16 4.64
CA SER A 433 -71.78 -25.19 5.44
C SER A 433 -73.19 -24.74 5.84
N SER A 434 -73.31 -23.52 6.36
CA SER A 434 -74.61 -22.97 6.74
C SER A 434 -75.60 -22.87 5.58
N LEU A 435 -75.10 -22.48 4.38
CA LEU A 435 -75.97 -22.48 3.17
C LEU A 435 -76.41 -23.88 2.80
N ASN A 436 -75.52 -24.86 2.91
CA ASN A 436 -75.86 -26.25 2.61
C ASN A 436 -76.91 -26.82 3.59
N ASP A 437 -76.80 -26.50 4.88
CA ASP A 437 -77.76 -26.87 5.90
C ASP A 437 -79.15 -26.23 5.69
N VAL A 438 -79.16 -24.95 5.30
CA VAL A 438 -80.42 -24.26 4.96
C VAL A 438 -81.04 -24.91 3.72
N PHE A 439 -80.26 -25.22 2.70
CA PHE A 439 -80.74 -25.92 1.50
C PHE A 439 -81.30 -27.29 1.83
N LEU A 440 -80.61 -28.09 2.62
CA LEU A 440 -81.08 -29.41 3.05
C LEU A 440 -82.35 -29.34 3.86
N THR A 441 -82.44 -28.39 4.80
CA THR A 441 -83.60 -28.18 5.66
C THR A 441 -84.80 -27.73 4.83
N LEU A 442 -84.60 -26.75 3.93
CA LEU A 442 -85.67 -26.25 3.03
C LEU A 442 -86.13 -27.36 2.08
N SER A 443 -85.23 -28.16 1.51
CA SER A 443 -85.61 -29.28 0.64
C SER A 443 -86.38 -30.34 1.36
N ARG A 444 -86.00 -30.72 2.61
CA ARG A 444 -86.70 -31.68 3.41
C ARG A 444 -88.15 -31.19 3.75
N ARG A 445 -88.27 -29.87 4.15
CA ARG A 445 -89.54 -29.26 4.46
C ARG A 445 -90.45 -29.19 3.23
N ASN A 446 -89.88 -28.81 2.08
CA ASN A 446 -90.62 -28.78 0.80
C ASN A 446 -91.16 -30.16 0.40
N ARG A 447 -90.35 -31.20 0.55
CA ARG A 447 -90.71 -32.58 0.31
C ARG A 447 -91.87 -33.02 1.20
N GLY A 448 -91.83 -32.70 2.50
CA GLY A 448 -92.91 -33.00 3.45
C GLY A 448 -94.24 -32.31 3.06
N LEU A 449 -94.15 -31.05 2.58
CA LEU A 449 -95.35 -30.36 2.11
C LEU A 449 -95.91 -30.94 0.82
N LEU A 450 -95.02 -31.32 -0.13
CA LEU A 450 -95.47 -31.96 -1.40
C LEU A 450 -96.10 -33.34 -1.16
N GLN A 451 -95.57 -34.14 -0.20
CA GLN A 451 -96.17 -35.40 0.20
C GLN A 451 -97.53 -35.23 0.81
N ARG A 452 -97.71 -34.24 1.64
CA ARG A 452 -99.00 -33.88 2.23
C ARG A 452 -100.02 -33.37 1.20
N GLN A 453 -99.55 -32.55 0.26
CA GLN A 453 -100.36 -32.10 -0.88
C GLN A 453 -100.83 -33.30 -1.76
N ARG A 454 -99.97 -34.25 -2.02
CA ARG A 454 -100.25 -35.43 -2.76
C ARG A 454 -101.32 -36.31 -2.05
N GLN A 455 -101.24 -36.49 -0.69
CA GLN A 455 -102.21 -37.20 0.08
C GLN A 455 -103.56 -36.52 0.03
N LEU A 456 -103.64 -35.20 0.07
CA LEU A 456 -104.93 -34.48 -0.06
C LEU A 456 -105.48 -34.60 -1.42
N ILE A 457 -104.71 -34.63 -2.53
CA ILE A 457 -105.09 -34.87 -3.90
C ILE A 457 -105.66 -36.31 -4.06
N ASP A 458 -104.95 -37.27 -3.45
CA ASP A 458 -105.46 -38.71 -3.46
C ASP A 458 -106.71 -38.92 -2.66
N GLU A 459 -106.89 -38.17 -1.53
CA GLU A 459 -108.11 -38.15 -0.74
C GLU A 459 -109.29 -37.49 -1.53
N ALA A 460 -109.06 -36.34 -2.10
CA ALA A 460 -110.09 -35.64 -2.92
C ALA A 460 -110.52 -36.43 -4.17
N ARG A 461 -109.55 -37.25 -4.74
CA ARG A 461 -109.82 -38.06 -5.90
C ARG A 461 -110.76 -39.24 -5.59
N ARG A 462 -110.84 -39.69 -4.33
CA ARG A 462 -111.67 -40.83 -3.93
C ARG A 462 -113.20 -40.47 -3.87
N ASP A 463 -113.48 -39.14 -3.62
CA ASP A 463 -114.85 -38.68 -3.39
C ASP A 463 -115.50 -37.96 -4.65
N VAL A 464 -114.78 -37.91 -5.80
CA VAL A 464 -115.19 -37.18 -6.96
C VAL A 464 -115.92 -38.06 -7.93
N VAL A 465 -117.21 -37.73 -8.20
CA VAL A 465 -118.11 -38.36 -9.16
C VAL A 465 -118.09 -37.59 -10.55
N ASP A 466 -117.62 -36.39 -10.59
CA ASP A 466 -117.54 -35.50 -11.75
C ASP A 466 -116.27 -35.70 -12.58
N ALA A 467 -116.47 -36.04 -13.90
CA ALA A 467 -115.31 -36.34 -14.77
C ALA A 467 -114.37 -35.17 -15.09
N GLU A 468 -114.90 -33.89 -15.09
CA GLU A 468 -114.08 -32.70 -15.33
C GLU A 468 -113.20 -32.36 -14.11
N LEU A 469 -113.68 -32.56 -12.89
CA LEU A 469 -112.95 -32.40 -11.67
C LEU A 469 -111.92 -33.47 -11.45
N ALA A 470 -112.15 -34.72 -11.90
CA ALA A 470 -111.18 -35.83 -11.88
C ALA A 470 -110.02 -35.54 -12.79
N ASP A 471 -110.21 -34.96 -13.97
CA ASP A 471 -109.15 -34.57 -14.89
C ASP A 471 -108.24 -33.43 -14.34
N ARG A 472 -108.88 -32.41 -13.69
CA ARG A 472 -108.15 -31.34 -12.96
C ARG A 472 -107.30 -31.86 -11.81
N LEU A 473 -107.80 -32.81 -11.04
CA LEU A 473 -107.08 -33.42 -9.93
C LEU A 473 -105.92 -34.30 -10.48
N HIS A 474 -106.06 -34.95 -11.67
CA HIS A 474 -105.03 -35.70 -12.35
C HIS A 474 -103.90 -34.77 -12.86
N GLN A 475 -104.20 -33.58 -13.38
CA GLN A 475 -103.22 -32.57 -13.77
C GLN A 475 -102.46 -32.03 -12.53
N LEU A 476 -103.14 -31.79 -11.38
CA LEU A 476 -102.51 -31.38 -10.13
C LEU A 476 -101.52 -32.45 -9.60
N ASP A 477 -101.94 -33.76 -9.69
CA ASP A 477 -101.06 -34.86 -9.25
C ASP A 477 -99.84 -34.97 -10.15
N GLN A 478 -99.96 -34.80 -11.48
CA GLN A 478 -98.82 -34.73 -12.36
C GLN A 478 -97.88 -33.55 -12.05
N LEU A 479 -98.35 -32.35 -11.75
CA LEU A 479 -97.57 -31.22 -11.39
C LEU A 479 -96.91 -31.46 -10.07
N THR A 480 -97.60 -32.01 -9.07
CA THR A 480 -97.02 -32.30 -7.75
C THR A 480 -95.96 -33.39 -7.89
N THR A 481 -96.15 -34.40 -8.74
CA THR A 481 -95.11 -35.41 -9.03
C THR A 481 -93.88 -34.82 -9.68
N ARG A 482 -94.06 -33.87 -10.63
CA ARG A 482 -92.96 -33.15 -11.22
C ARG A 482 -92.16 -32.32 -10.16
N MET A 483 -92.91 -31.58 -9.29
CA MET A 483 -92.27 -30.81 -8.21
C MET A 483 -91.56 -31.71 -7.19
N CYS A 484 -92.07 -32.91 -6.86
CA CYS A 484 -91.39 -33.90 -6.07
C CYS A 484 -90.07 -34.32 -6.71
N ARG A 485 -90.05 -34.63 -8.03
CA ARG A 485 -88.84 -34.97 -8.74
C ARG A 485 -87.82 -33.83 -8.77
N TYR A 486 -88.27 -32.56 -8.94
CA TYR A 486 -87.35 -31.43 -8.85
C TYR A 486 -86.78 -31.28 -7.44
N SER A 487 -87.56 -31.48 -6.39
CA SER A 487 -87.13 -31.46 -5.01
C SER A 487 -86.14 -32.58 -4.68
N ASP A 488 -86.38 -33.78 -5.24
CA ASP A 488 -85.47 -34.92 -5.10
C ASP A 488 -84.14 -34.72 -5.86
N ASN A 489 -84.23 -34.11 -7.05
CA ASN A 489 -83.03 -33.74 -7.82
C ASN A 489 -82.21 -32.67 -7.07
N LEU A 490 -82.84 -31.66 -6.45
CA LEU A 490 -82.20 -30.64 -5.63
C LEU A 490 -81.55 -31.28 -4.38
N LEU A 491 -82.20 -32.23 -3.74
CA LEU A 491 -81.64 -32.99 -2.62
C LEU A 491 -80.45 -33.87 -3.06
N ALA A 492 -80.50 -34.48 -4.25
CA ALA A 492 -79.45 -35.27 -4.82
C ALA A 492 -78.22 -34.39 -5.17
N VAL A 493 -78.42 -33.21 -5.71
CA VAL A 493 -77.38 -32.21 -5.99
C VAL A 493 -76.76 -31.69 -4.69
N ALA A 494 -77.57 -31.35 -3.68
CA ALA A 494 -77.08 -30.87 -2.38
C ALA A 494 -76.44 -32.00 -1.54
N GLY A 495 -76.94 -33.23 -1.64
CA GLY A 495 -76.36 -34.41 -0.95
C GLY A 495 -75.17 -35.05 -1.69
N GLY A 496 -75.14 -34.93 -3.04
CA GLY A 496 -74.06 -35.49 -3.88
C GLY A 496 -72.73 -34.75 -3.75
N THR A 497 -72.73 -33.56 -3.20
CA THR A 497 -71.52 -32.83 -2.83
C THR A 497 -70.85 -33.40 -1.61
N GLN A 498 -71.52 -34.17 -0.74
CA GLN A 498 -70.94 -34.84 0.42
C GLN A 498 -70.21 -36.15 0.10
N HIS A 499 -70.62 -36.84 -0.98
CA HIS A 499 -70.02 -38.18 -1.29
C HIS A 499 -68.83 -38.13 -2.25
N ARG A 500 -68.58 -37.01 -2.94
CA ARG A 500 -67.41 -36.82 -3.81
C ARG A 500 -66.12 -36.45 -3.08
N GLY A 501 -66.23 -36.06 -1.79
CA GLY A 501 -65.03 -35.75 -0.97
C GLY A 501 -64.36 -36.95 -0.36
N SER A 502 -64.98 -38.13 -0.38
CA SER A 502 -64.43 -39.32 0.34
C SER A 502 -63.74 -40.34 -0.57
N GLU A 503 -63.86 -40.25 -1.89
CA GLU A 503 -63.25 -41.23 -2.83
C GLU A 503 -61.88 -40.76 -3.44
N GLY A 504 -61.46 -39.52 -3.14
CA GLY A 504 -60.20 -38.96 -3.66
C GLY A 504 -58.94 -39.24 -2.83
N SER A 505 -59.05 -40.05 -1.72
CA SER A 505 -57.95 -40.20 -0.77
C SER A 505 -57.32 -41.61 -0.73
N ALA A 506 -57.62 -42.47 -1.72
CA ALA A 506 -57.17 -43.88 -1.71
C ALA A 506 -56.33 -44.33 -2.92
N GLU A 507 -55.74 -43.42 -3.71
CA GLU A 507 -54.75 -43.79 -4.72
C GLU A 507 -53.63 -42.75 -4.72
N GLY A 508 -52.48 -43.08 -4.14
CA GLY A 508 -51.25 -42.33 -4.27
C GLY A 508 -50.28 -42.61 -3.10
N GLN A 509 -49.77 -43.85 -3.00
CA GLN A 509 -48.50 -44.14 -2.36
C GLN A 509 -47.31 -43.74 -3.19
#